data_761a6a4573653406cadea4b6a33e035b
#
_entry.id   761a6a4573653406cadea4b6a33e035b
#
_cell.length_a   1.000
_cell.length_b   1.000
_cell.length_c   1.000
_cell.angle_alpha   90.00
_cell.angle_beta   90.00
_cell.angle_gamma   90.00
#
_symmetry.space_group_name_H-M   'P 1'
#
loop_
_entity.id
_entity.type
_entity.pdbx_description
1 polymer ?
#
loop_
_entity_poly.entity_id
_entity_poly.type
_entity_poly.pdbx_seq_one_letter_code
_entity_poly.pdbx_strand_id
1 'polypeptide(L)'
;MAKGVDVSLYLTESLTDSRFVARRIGTIFSVLCASPAYLEKHGVPKSPEDLKNHACLRLVNPSITPDWHLLNANGESYQIDIGGQLIADNPELLLDVVQQDMGIALLPMFSALDAVQNGRLCHILPDWRSPDIGVYTLLPSRHFIDAKTRAWLDWVEEYISPRIEMDASYFYK
;
A
#
# COMPACT_ATOMS: atom_id res chain seq x y z
N MET A 1 20.52 7.64 -0.64
CA MET A 1 20.25 8.47 0.55
C MET A 1 20.76 9.87 0.32
N ALA A 2 19.99 10.88 0.75
CA ALA A 2 20.46 12.27 0.74
C ALA A 2 21.60 12.46 1.77
N LYS A 3 22.52 13.44 1.53
CA LYS A 3 23.55 13.79 2.51
C LYS A 3 22.89 14.27 3.81
N GLY A 4 23.30 13.72 4.96
CA GLY A 4 22.82 14.13 6.29
C GLY A 4 21.62 13.30 6.79
N VAL A 5 21.30 12.17 6.18
CA VAL A 5 20.25 11.23 6.65
C VAL A 5 20.94 10.06 7.35
N ASP A 6 20.64 9.86 8.64
CA ASP A 6 21.21 8.80 9.46
C ASP A 6 20.54 7.44 9.19
N VAL A 7 19.22 7.45 8.93
CA VAL A 7 18.40 6.28 8.58
C VAL A 7 17.24 6.70 7.67
N SER A 8 16.83 5.83 6.75
CA SER A 8 15.66 6.04 5.89
C SER A 8 14.72 4.85 5.98
N LEU A 9 13.42 5.11 5.90
CA LEU A 9 12.44 4.10 5.50
C LEU A 9 12.39 4.03 3.98
N TYR A 10 12.41 2.82 3.46
CA TYR A 10 12.39 2.57 2.02
C TYR A 10 11.36 1.49 1.68
N LEU A 11 10.55 1.76 0.67
CA LEU A 11 9.49 0.89 0.19
C LEU A 11 9.86 0.41 -1.20
N THR A 12 9.95 -0.90 -1.40
CA THR A 12 10.29 -1.49 -2.70
C THR A 12 9.80 -2.92 -2.82
N GLU A 13 9.47 -3.34 -4.02
CA GLU A 13 9.21 -4.74 -4.36
C GLU A 13 10.51 -5.57 -4.33
N SER A 14 11.65 -4.96 -4.70
CA SER A 14 12.95 -5.61 -4.70
C SER A 14 14.08 -4.67 -4.31
N LEU A 15 14.99 -5.15 -3.46
CA LEU A 15 16.22 -4.43 -3.13
C LEU A 15 17.30 -4.77 -4.15
N THR A 16 17.68 -3.81 -4.96
CA THR A 16 18.73 -3.96 -6.00
C THR A 16 20.07 -3.34 -5.62
N ASP A 17 20.13 -2.47 -4.60
CA ASP A 17 21.35 -1.72 -4.24
C ASP A 17 22.02 -2.27 -2.98
N SER A 18 23.22 -2.88 -3.16
CA SER A 18 24.02 -3.47 -2.08
C SER A 18 24.84 -2.48 -1.27
N ARG A 19 24.81 -1.17 -1.58
CA ARG A 19 25.63 -0.14 -0.91
C ARG A 19 25.12 0.23 0.48
N PHE A 20 23.88 -0.13 0.81
CA PHE A 20 23.26 0.17 2.09
C PHE A 20 23.06 -1.09 2.92
N VAL A 21 23.05 -0.91 4.22
CA VAL A 21 22.58 -1.95 5.13
C VAL A 21 21.07 -1.84 5.21
N ALA A 22 20.38 -2.80 4.64
CA ALA A 22 18.94 -2.87 4.66
C ALA A 22 18.49 -3.88 5.72
N ARG A 23 17.51 -3.48 6.54
CA ARG A 23 16.79 -4.37 7.44
C ARG A 23 15.31 -4.31 7.08
N ARG A 24 14.73 -5.46 6.75
CA ARG A 24 13.29 -5.56 6.49
C ARG A 24 12.54 -5.49 7.82
N ILE A 25 11.56 -4.62 7.90
CA ILE A 25 10.71 -4.41 9.07
C ILE A 25 9.26 -4.87 8.85
N GLY A 26 8.88 -5.18 7.62
CA GLY A 26 7.56 -5.69 7.31
C GLY A 26 7.29 -5.76 5.82
N THR A 27 6.07 -6.13 5.51
CA THR A 27 5.52 -6.19 4.15
C THR A 27 4.18 -5.49 4.15
N ILE A 28 3.97 -4.63 3.17
CA ILE A 28 2.70 -3.97 2.91
C ILE A 28 2.21 -4.31 1.51
N PHE A 29 0.94 -4.13 1.27
CA PHE A 29 0.29 -4.23 -0.03
C PHE A 29 -0.87 -3.24 -0.08
N SER A 30 -1.49 -3.11 -1.24
CA SER A 30 -2.68 -2.28 -1.42
C SER A 30 -3.90 -3.15 -1.68
N VAL A 31 -5.05 -2.67 -1.22
CA VAL A 31 -6.37 -3.33 -1.30
C VAL A 31 -7.35 -2.46 -2.06
N LEU A 32 -8.28 -3.08 -2.76
CA LEU A 32 -9.31 -2.39 -3.51
C LEU A 32 -10.43 -1.95 -2.59
N CYS A 33 -10.72 -0.65 -2.59
CA CYS A 33 -11.73 -0.06 -1.74
C CYS A 33 -12.65 0.90 -2.51
N ALA A 34 -13.92 0.94 -2.07
CA ALA A 34 -14.91 1.91 -2.50
C ALA A 34 -15.86 2.24 -1.35
N SER A 35 -16.53 3.38 -1.41
CA SER A 35 -17.57 3.71 -0.43
C SER A 35 -18.83 2.86 -0.64
N PRO A 36 -19.61 2.59 0.41
CA PRO A 36 -20.89 1.91 0.28
C PRO A 36 -21.85 2.60 -0.70
N ALA A 37 -21.93 3.93 -0.67
CA ALA A 37 -22.82 4.69 -1.54
C ALA A 37 -22.42 4.62 -3.01
N TYR A 38 -21.10 4.62 -3.30
CA TYR A 38 -20.61 4.38 -4.66
C TYR A 38 -21.05 3.00 -5.17
N LEU A 39 -20.88 1.96 -4.35
CA LEU A 39 -21.22 0.58 -4.72
C LEU A 39 -22.72 0.37 -4.87
N GLU A 40 -23.54 1.04 -4.07
CA GLU A 40 -25.01 1.01 -4.20
C GLU A 40 -25.44 1.58 -5.56
N LYS A 41 -24.81 2.66 -6.00
CA LYS A 41 -25.14 3.35 -7.25
C LYS A 41 -24.60 2.67 -8.49
N HIS A 42 -23.39 2.12 -8.43
CA HIS A 42 -22.65 1.63 -9.60
C HIS A 42 -22.48 0.11 -9.65
N GLY A 43 -22.93 -0.59 -8.60
CA GLY A 43 -22.75 -2.04 -8.45
C GLY A 43 -21.44 -2.41 -7.81
N VAL A 44 -21.35 -3.65 -7.33
CA VAL A 44 -20.12 -4.24 -6.76
C VAL A 44 -19.43 -5.04 -7.83
N PRO A 45 -18.15 -4.74 -8.19
CA PRO A 45 -17.40 -5.55 -9.14
C PRO A 45 -17.19 -6.97 -8.58
N LYS A 46 -17.34 -7.97 -9.41
CA LYS A 46 -17.22 -9.40 -9.04
C LYS A 46 -15.91 -10.00 -9.53
N SER A 47 -15.24 -9.34 -10.45
CA SER A 47 -13.95 -9.75 -11.01
C SER A 47 -13.09 -8.51 -11.33
N PRO A 48 -11.77 -8.66 -11.48
CA PRO A 48 -10.90 -7.56 -11.90
C PRO A 48 -11.31 -6.93 -13.24
N GLU A 49 -11.89 -7.71 -14.15
CA GLU A 49 -12.37 -7.24 -15.45
C GLU A 49 -13.48 -6.18 -15.32
N ASP A 50 -14.33 -6.31 -14.29
CA ASP A 50 -15.44 -5.38 -14.06
C ASP A 50 -14.96 -3.98 -13.73
N LEU A 51 -13.73 -3.84 -13.20
CA LEU A 51 -13.13 -2.54 -12.86
C LEU A 51 -13.06 -1.58 -14.05
N LYS A 52 -13.04 -2.09 -15.29
CA LYS A 52 -13.08 -1.27 -16.51
C LYS A 52 -14.37 -0.46 -16.66
N ASN A 53 -15.43 -0.89 -15.97
CA ASN A 53 -16.74 -0.25 -15.99
C ASN A 53 -16.94 0.72 -14.82
N HIS A 54 -15.94 0.87 -13.96
CA HIS A 54 -15.97 1.73 -12.79
C HIS A 54 -15.03 2.93 -12.91
N ALA A 55 -15.33 3.99 -12.18
CA ALA A 55 -14.41 5.10 -11.97
C ALA A 55 -13.26 4.63 -11.09
N CYS A 56 -12.08 4.42 -11.66
CA CYS A 56 -10.88 4.02 -10.94
C CYS A 56 -10.00 5.23 -10.67
N LEU A 57 -9.60 5.39 -9.40
CA LEU A 57 -8.82 6.53 -8.91
C LEU A 57 -7.39 6.06 -8.65
N ARG A 58 -6.41 6.74 -9.24
CA ARG A 58 -5.04 6.26 -9.30
C ARG A 58 -4.12 6.95 -8.30
N LEU A 59 -3.39 6.14 -7.53
CA LEU A 59 -2.23 6.60 -6.80
C LEU A 59 -1.00 6.51 -7.71
N VAL A 60 -0.26 7.60 -7.85
CA VAL A 60 1.03 7.61 -8.55
C VAL A 60 2.16 7.78 -7.55
N ASN A 61 3.19 6.97 -7.74
CA ASN A 61 4.44 7.08 -7.02
C ASN A 61 5.56 6.76 -8.03
N PRO A 62 6.70 7.45 -8.00
CA PRO A 62 7.82 7.16 -8.90
C PRO A 62 8.31 5.71 -8.90
N SER A 63 7.99 4.98 -7.82
CA SER A 63 8.38 3.56 -7.64
C SER A 63 7.26 2.56 -7.97
N ILE A 64 6.08 3.04 -8.40
CA ILE A 64 4.90 2.19 -8.68
C ILE A 64 4.51 2.38 -10.14
N THR A 65 4.26 1.28 -10.84
CA THR A 65 3.77 1.31 -12.22
C THR A 65 2.43 2.02 -12.32
N PRO A 66 2.15 2.75 -13.42
CA PRO A 66 0.89 3.47 -13.58
C PRO A 66 -0.34 2.56 -13.64
N ASP A 67 -0.18 1.32 -14.08
CA ASP A 67 -1.25 0.33 -14.18
C ASP A 67 -1.45 -0.42 -12.86
N TRP A 68 -2.68 -0.78 -12.57
CA TRP A 68 -2.92 -1.68 -11.45
C TRP A 68 -2.50 -3.09 -11.80
N HIS A 69 -1.60 -3.61 -10.99
CA HIS A 69 -1.21 -5.01 -11.02
C HIS A 69 -1.85 -5.71 -9.81
N LEU A 70 -2.74 -6.64 -10.07
CA LEU A 70 -3.46 -7.38 -9.04
C LEU A 70 -3.00 -8.84 -9.05
N LEU A 71 -2.84 -9.40 -7.87
CA LEU A 71 -2.48 -10.79 -7.65
C LEU A 71 -3.50 -11.43 -6.71
N ASN A 72 -3.80 -12.71 -6.94
CA ASN A 72 -4.58 -13.51 -6.00
C ASN A 72 -3.75 -14.62 -5.35
N ALA A 73 -4.33 -15.29 -4.35
CA ALA A 73 -3.66 -16.36 -3.61
C ALA A 73 -3.31 -17.59 -4.48
N ASN A 74 -3.97 -17.77 -5.63
CA ASN A 74 -3.69 -18.88 -6.57
C ASN A 74 -2.50 -18.58 -7.49
N GLY A 75 -1.90 -17.38 -7.38
CA GLY A 75 -0.82 -16.92 -8.25
C GLY A 75 -1.30 -16.39 -9.60
N GLU A 76 -2.60 -16.18 -9.77
CA GLU A 76 -3.13 -15.50 -10.95
C GLU A 76 -2.81 -14.02 -10.86
N SER A 77 -2.47 -13.42 -11.98
CA SER A 77 -2.13 -12.01 -12.08
C SER A 77 -3.02 -11.33 -13.11
N TYR A 78 -3.48 -10.12 -12.77
CA TYR A 78 -4.29 -9.32 -13.65
C TYR A 78 -3.73 -7.89 -13.70
N GLN A 79 -3.39 -7.43 -14.89
CA GLN A 79 -2.94 -6.05 -15.11
C GLN A 79 -4.04 -5.27 -15.80
N ILE A 80 -4.37 -4.12 -15.24
CA ILE A 80 -5.42 -3.27 -15.77
C ILE A 80 -4.90 -1.84 -15.96
N ASP A 81 -4.99 -1.37 -17.19
CA ASP A 81 -4.83 0.04 -17.51
C ASP A 81 -6.09 0.78 -17.05
N ILE A 82 -5.95 1.53 -15.98
CA ILE A 82 -6.99 2.39 -15.47
C ILE A 82 -6.78 3.78 -16.02
N GLY A 83 -7.65 4.20 -16.92
CA GLY A 83 -7.59 5.51 -17.59
C GLY A 83 -7.71 6.74 -16.66
N GLY A 84 -7.60 6.56 -15.35
CA GLY A 84 -7.47 7.54 -14.27
C GLY A 84 -8.21 8.87 -14.42
N GLN A 85 -9.48 8.92 -14.04
CA GLN A 85 -10.23 10.17 -13.95
C GLN A 85 -9.64 11.15 -12.91
N LEU A 86 -8.97 10.59 -11.89
CA LEU A 86 -8.24 11.33 -10.88
C LEU A 86 -6.93 10.62 -10.58
N ILE A 87 -5.87 11.40 -10.46
CA ILE A 87 -4.52 10.96 -10.14
C ILE A 87 -4.06 11.72 -8.90
N ALA A 88 -3.64 11.01 -7.86
CA ALA A 88 -3.08 11.58 -6.64
C ALA A 88 -1.70 10.96 -6.37
N ASP A 89 -0.84 11.71 -5.74
CA ASP A 89 0.48 11.26 -5.24
C ASP A 89 0.50 11.02 -3.72
N ASN A 90 -0.63 11.28 -3.08
CA ASN A 90 -0.82 11.12 -1.64
C ASN A 90 -1.95 10.11 -1.37
N PRO A 91 -1.70 9.01 -0.65
CA PRO A 91 -2.71 7.99 -0.36
C PRO A 91 -3.84 8.50 0.56
N GLU A 92 -3.57 9.45 1.46
CA GLU A 92 -4.59 10.00 2.35
C GLU A 92 -5.59 10.89 1.58
N LEU A 93 -5.09 11.69 0.61
CA LEU A 93 -5.96 12.41 -0.29
C LEU A 93 -6.84 11.46 -1.10
N LEU A 94 -6.25 10.37 -1.58
CA LEU A 94 -6.99 9.38 -2.36
C LEU A 94 -8.06 8.68 -1.51
N LEU A 95 -7.74 8.36 -0.24
CA LEU A 95 -8.67 7.84 0.74
C LEU A 95 -9.88 8.77 0.94
N ASP A 96 -9.62 10.08 1.12
CA ASP A 96 -10.69 11.07 1.28
C ASP A 96 -11.59 11.13 0.06
N VAL A 97 -11.02 11.11 -1.13
CA VAL A 97 -11.77 11.14 -2.40
C VAL A 97 -12.66 9.90 -2.57
N VAL A 98 -12.15 8.71 -2.21
CA VAL A 98 -12.93 7.47 -2.25
C VAL A 98 -14.10 7.52 -1.26
N GLN A 99 -13.90 8.09 -0.08
CA GLN A 99 -14.95 8.28 0.93
C GLN A 99 -16.04 9.29 0.49
N GLN A 100 -15.76 10.11 -0.53
CA GLN A 100 -16.73 11.03 -1.15
C GLN A 100 -17.40 10.42 -2.40
N ASP A 101 -17.50 9.10 -2.47
CA ASP A 101 -18.24 8.34 -3.49
C ASP A 101 -17.72 8.54 -4.93
N MET A 102 -16.45 8.94 -5.10
CA MET A 102 -15.91 9.28 -6.40
C MET A 102 -15.41 8.09 -7.22
N GLY A 103 -15.31 6.90 -6.61
CA GLY A 103 -14.85 5.73 -7.35
C GLY A 103 -14.23 4.64 -6.48
N ILE A 104 -13.47 3.78 -7.15
CA ILE A 104 -12.69 2.68 -6.57
C ILE A 104 -11.21 3.08 -6.58
N ALA A 105 -10.50 2.81 -5.49
CA ALA A 105 -9.05 2.98 -5.45
C ALA A 105 -8.34 1.73 -4.90
N LEU A 106 -7.10 1.55 -5.35
CA LEU A 106 -6.15 0.60 -4.78
C LEU A 106 -5.33 1.35 -3.70
N LEU A 107 -5.77 1.21 -2.45
CA LEU A 107 -5.23 1.94 -1.30
C LEU A 107 -4.23 1.09 -0.52
N PRO A 108 -3.12 1.66 -0.02
CA PRO A 108 -2.27 0.97 0.94
C PRO A 108 -3.09 0.45 2.13
N MET A 109 -2.83 -0.79 2.55
CA MET A 109 -3.61 -1.45 3.60
C MET A 109 -3.69 -0.64 4.90
N PHE A 110 -2.60 0.05 5.27
CA PHE A 110 -2.55 0.84 6.50
C PHE A 110 -3.39 2.12 6.42
N SER A 111 -3.58 2.71 5.21
CA SER A 111 -4.49 3.85 5.00
C SER A 111 -5.95 3.39 4.95
N ALA A 112 -6.21 2.21 4.37
CA ALA A 112 -7.57 1.70 4.19
C ALA A 112 -8.18 1.13 5.48
N LEU A 113 -7.36 0.58 6.39
CA LEU A 113 -7.80 -0.28 7.50
C LEU A 113 -8.87 0.37 8.37
N ASP A 114 -8.63 1.57 8.88
CA ASP A 114 -9.57 2.25 9.78
C ASP A 114 -10.90 2.54 9.07
N ALA A 115 -10.87 2.99 7.83
CA ALA A 115 -12.07 3.27 7.05
C ALA A 115 -12.88 2.00 6.75
N VAL A 116 -12.23 0.86 6.52
CA VAL A 116 -12.89 -0.43 6.31
C VAL A 116 -13.46 -0.97 7.61
N GLN A 117 -12.71 -0.91 8.71
CA GLN A 117 -13.19 -1.36 10.03
C GLN A 117 -14.42 -0.58 10.52
N ASN A 118 -14.47 0.71 10.24
CA ASN A 118 -15.59 1.59 10.62
C ASN A 118 -16.71 1.66 9.58
N GLY A 119 -16.66 0.83 8.52
CA GLY A 119 -17.70 0.76 7.48
C GLY A 119 -17.80 1.99 6.57
N ARG A 120 -16.82 2.90 6.61
CA ARG A 120 -16.75 4.04 5.70
C ARG A 120 -16.33 3.63 4.29
N LEU A 121 -15.57 2.55 4.19
CA LEU A 121 -15.21 1.89 2.95
C LEU A 121 -15.53 0.40 3.00
N CYS A 122 -15.83 -0.17 1.83
CA CYS A 122 -15.91 -1.61 1.61
C CYS A 122 -14.61 -2.08 0.97
N HIS A 123 -14.02 -3.15 1.51
CA HIS A 123 -12.99 -3.93 0.82
C HIS A 123 -13.66 -4.78 -0.26
N ILE A 124 -13.37 -4.50 -1.50
CA ILE A 124 -13.95 -5.20 -2.66
C ILE A 124 -12.92 -6.12 -3.31
N LEU A 125 -13.37 -7.16 -4.01
CA LEU A 125 -12.51 -8.17 -4.60
C LEU A 125 -11.46 -8.70 -3.60
N PRO A 126 -11.87 -9.23 -2.43
CA PRO A 126 -10.95 -9.52 -1.33
C PRO A 126 -9.88 -10.58 -1.65
N ASP A 127 -10.09 -11.37 -2.70
CA ASP A 127 -9.10 -12.33 -3.19
C ASP A 127 -7.98 -11.68 -4.01
N TRP A 128 -8.10 -10.39 -4.34
CA TRP A 128 -7.18 -9.65 -5.19
C TRP A 128 -6.55 -8.47 -4.45
N ARG A 129 -5.24 -8.33 -4.55
CA ARG A 129 -4.46 -7.24 -3.95
C ARG A 129 -3.26 -6.88 -4.81
N SER A 130 -2.59 -5.78 -4.49
CA SER A 130 -1.33 -5.47 -5.16
C SER A 130 -0.24 -6.50 -4.82
N PRO A 131 0.86 -6.56 -5.59
CA PRO A 131 2.08 -7.23 -5.16
C PRO A 131 2.55 -6.73 -3.80
N ASP A 132 3.35 -7.57 -3.13
CA ASP A 132 3.96 -7.24 -1.86
C ASP A 132 5.06 -6.19 -2.03
N ILE A 133 5.03 -5.17 -1.17
CA ILE A 133 6.06 -4.15 -1.06
C ILE A 133 6.77 -4.34 0.27
N GLY A 134 8.06 -4.62 0.22
CA GLY A 134 8.90 -4.71 1.40
C GLY A 134 9.15 -3.32 2.00
N VAL A 135 8.99 -3.21 3.33
CA VAL A 135 9.35 -2.02 4.11
C VAL A 135 10.71 -2.25 4.74
N TYR A 136 11.65 -1.37 4.47
CA TYR A 136 13.03 -1.51 4.93
C TYR A 136 13.51 -0.26 5.65
N THR A 137 14.33 -0.46 6.66
CA THR A 137 15.23 0.58 7.17
C THR A 137 16.54 0.49 6.41
N LEU A 138 17.02 1.62 5.90
CA LEU A 138 18.30 1.73 5.21
C LEU A 138 19.29 2.56 6.05
N LEU A 139 20.48 2.02 6.26
CA LEU A 139 21.59 2.64 6.97
C LEU A 139 22.80 2.82 6.02
N PRO A 140 23.53 3.92 6.11
CA PRO A 140 24.73 4.15 5.28
C PRO A 140 25.87 3.16 5.55
N SER A 141 25.97 2.65 6.79
CA SER A 141 27.05 1.77 7.23
C SER A 141 26.65 0.97 8.46
N ARG A 142 27.28 -0.22 8.64
CA ARG A 142 27.18 -1.02 9.88
C ARG A 142 28.05 -0.51 11.01
N HIS A 143 29.06 0.31 10.72
CA HIS A 143 30.19 0.53 11.61
C HIS A 143 30.05 1.69 12.58
N PHE A 144 29.12 2.61 12.38
CA PHE A 144 28.92 3.77 13.29
C PHE A 144 27.44 4.12 13.37
N ILE A 145 26.68 3.28 14.09
CA ILE A 145 25.29 3.59 14.45
C ILE A 145 25.36 4.28 15.82
N ASP A 146 25.01 5.56 15.86
CA ASP A 146 24.94 6.31 17.10
C ASP A 146 23.78 5.84 17.99
N ALA A 147 23.77 6.25 19.28
CA ALA A 147 22.79 5.80 20.24
C ALA A 147 21.36 6.18 19.86
N LYS A 148 21.15 7.36 19.27
CA LYS A 148 19.81 7.83 18.86
C LYS A 148 19.25 6.97 17.70
N THR A 149 20.10 6.68 16.70
CA THR A 149 19.74 5.85 15.56
C THR A 149 19.43 4.43 16.01
N ARG A 150 20.19 3.87 16.95
CA ARG A 150 19.93 2.55 17.52
C ARG A 150 18.61 2.52 18.25
N ALA A 151 18.36 3.48 19.15
CA ALA A 151 17.10 3.56 19.89
C ALA A 151 15.89 3.69 18.95
N TRP A 152 16.04 4.42 17.83
CA TRP A 152 14.97 4.53 16.82
C TRP A 152 14.73 3.20 16.09
N LEU A 153 15.80 2.48 15.73
CA LEU A 153 15.68 1.17 15.08
C LEU A 153 14.99 0.14 16.00
N ASP A 154 15.39 0.12 17.28
CA ASP A 154 14.80 -0.77 18.28
C ASP A 154 13.31 -0.45 18.47
N TRP A 155 12.95 0.84 18.52
CA TRP A 155 11.56 1.27 18.59
C TRP A 155 10.75 0.84 17.36
N VAL A 156 11.30 1.01 16.15
CA VAL A 156 10.63 0.57 14.91
C VAL A 156 10.38 -0.94 14.92
N GLU A 157 11.35 -1.72 15.37
CA GLU A 157 11.21 -3.17 15.47
C GLU A 157 10.17 -3.58 16.52
N GLU A 158 10.16 -2.91 17.66
CA GLU A 158 9.26 -3.23 18.77
C GLU A 158 7.81 -2.81 18.49
N TYR A 159 7.59 -1.65 17.83
CA TYR A 159 6.26 -1.07 17.71
C TYR A 159 5.72 -1.06 16.27
N ILE A 160 6.55 -0.83 15.26
CA ILE A 160 6.09 -0.69 13.88
C ILE A 160 5.97 -2.05 13.18
N SER A 161 6.96 -2.93 13.35
CA SER A 161 6.93 -4.25 12.70
C SER A 161 5.71 -5.08 13.09
N PRO A 162 5.37 -5.25 14.39
CA PRO A 162 4.16 -5.98 14.78
C PRO A 162 2.87 -5.30 14.30
N ARG A 163 2.86 -3.96 14.23
CA ARG A 163 1.70 -3.22 13.72
C ARG A 163 1.45 -3.48 12.24
N ILE A 164 2.50 -3.49 11.42
CA ILE A 164 2.40 -3.83 10.00
C ILE A 164 1.83 -5.25 9.82
N GLU A 165 2.32 -6.22 10.60
CA GLU A 165 1.84 -7.60 10.55
C GLU A 165 0.37 -7.72 10.96
N MET A 166 -0.02 -7.03 12.03
CA MET A 166 -1.40 -7.01 12.51
C MET A 166 -2.35 -6.39 11.47
N ASP A 167 -1.97 -5.25 10.89
CA ASP A 167 -2.77 -4.57 9.87
C ASP A 167 -2.91 -5.44 8.61
N ALA A 168 -1.84 -6.11 8.18
CA ALA A 168 -1.87 -7.05 7.06
C ALA A 168 -2.78 -8.24 7.33
N SER A 169 -2.77 -8.80 8.53
CA SER A 169 -3.55 -9.98 8.92
C SER A 169 -5.07 -9.75 8.80
N TYR A 170 -5.53 -8.51 8.92
CA TYR A 170 -6.93 -8.15 8.73
C TYR A 170 -7.42 -8.41 7.30
N PHE A 171 -6.56 -8.21 6.31
CA PHE A 171 -6.86 -8.37 4.89
C PHE A 171 -6.45 -9.74 4.32
N TYR A 172 -5.71 -10.55 5.05
CA TYR A 172 -5.46 -11.95 4.71
C TYR A 172 -6.65 -12.80 5.19
N LYS A 173 -7.50 -13.17 4.26
CA LYS A 173 -8.59 -14.14 4.52
C LYS A 173 -8.34 -15.41 3.75
#